data_8d0c2ef11f885f8dbeaa442be9784452
#
_entry.id   8d0c2ef11f885f8dbeaa442be9784452
#
_cell.length_a   1.000
_cell.length_b   1.000
_cell.length_c   1.000
_cell.angle_alpha   90.00
_cell.angle_beta   90.00
_cell.angle_gamma   90.00
#
_symmetry.space_group_name_H-M   'P 1'
#
loop_
_entity.id
_entity.type
_entity.pdbx_description
1 polymer ?
#
loop_
_entity_poly.entity_id
_entity_poly.type
_entity_poly.pdbx_seq_one_letter_code
_entity_poly.pdbx_strand_id
1 'polypeptide(L)' 'LDELSVDERMLIESLFFSGIAEGELAAHLGITQQAVSRRKIRILRKLRKKIE' A
#
# COMPACT_ATOMS: atom_id res chain seq x y z
N LEU A 1 -0.36 -1.29 -18.25
CA LEU A 1 -0.56 -2.53 -17.67
C LEU A 1 -0.82 -2.48 -16.20
N ASP A 2 -0.07 -1.70 -15.52
CA ASP A 2 -0.23 -1.57 -14.11
C ASP A 2 -1.19 -0.49 -13.80
N GLU A 3 -2.21 -0.85 -13.05
CA GLU A 3 -3.13 0.14 -12.58
C GLU A 3 -2.64 0.77 -11.29
N LEU A 4 -1.48 0.34 -10.84
CA LEU A 4 -0.89 0.89 -9.64
C LEU A 4 0.16 1.93 -10.01
N SER A 5 0.12 3.06 -9.32
CA SER A 5 1.17 4.04 -9.47
C SER A 5 2.45 3.53 -8.81
N VAL A 6 3.56 4.22 -9.06
CA VAL A 6 4.82 3.85 -8.43
C VAL A 6 4.68 3.91 -6.92
N ASP A 7 4.01 4.93 -6.40
CA ASP A 7 3.83 5.07 -4.97
C ASP A 7 3.03 3.91 -4.39
N GLU A 8 1.98 3.51 -5.10
CA GLU A 8 1.15 2.41 -4.62
C GLU A 8 1.92 1.11 -4.63
N ARG A 9 2.70 0.89 -5.67
CA ARG A 9 3.50 -0.32 -5.74
C ARG A 9 4.52 -0.36 -4.62
N MET A 10 5.19 0.76 -4.36
CA MET A 10 6.19 0.82 -3.30
C MET A 10 5.56 0.55 -1.94
N LEU A 11 4.36 1.05 -1.72
CA LEU A 11 3.66 0.83 -0.48
C LEU A 11 3.38 -0.65 -0.26
N ILE A 12 2.88 -1.32 -1.27
CA ILE A 12 2.57 -2.75 -1.18
C ILE A 12 3.85 -3.55 -0.97
N GLU A 13 4.90 -3.22 -1.70
CA GLU A 13 6.16 -3.94 -1.55
C GLU A 13 6.72 -3.79 -0.16
N SER A 14 6.63 -2.59 0.41
CA SER A 14 7.13 -2.37 1.77
C SER A 14 6.36 -3.19 2.78
N LEU A 15 5.05 -3.26 2.63
CA LEU A 15 4.22 -3.95 3.61
C LEU A 15 4.31 -5.48 3.47
N PHE A 16 4.36 -5.99 2.26
CA PHE A 16 4.26 -7.42 2.05
C PHE A 16 5.58 -8.10 1.77
N PHE A 17 6.50 -7.42 1.14
CA PHE A 17 7.78 -8.04 0.82
C PHE A 17 8.88 -7.68 1.80
N SER A 18 8.90 -6.42 2.26
CA SER A 18 9.92 -6.00 3.21
C SER A 18 9.50 -6.23 4.65
N GLY A 19 8.22 -6.48 4.88
CA GLY A 19 7.75 -6.76 6.23
C GLY A 19 7.69 -5.55 7.14
N ILE A 20 7.62 -4.37 6.57
CA ILE A 20 7.53 -3.15 7.37
C ILE A 20 6.11 -3.01 7.92
N ALA A 21 6.02 -2.70 9.21
CA ALA A 21 4.71 -2.49 9.84
C ALA A 21 4.07 -1.22 9.31
N GLU A 22 2.74 -1.19 9.33
CA GLU A 22 1.99 -0.03 8.84
C GLU A 22 2.36 1.23 9.58
N GLY A 23 2.49 1.14 10.91
CA GLY A 23 2.87 2.31 11.69
C GLY A 23 4.24 2.83 11.34
N GLU A 24 5.16 1.92 11.08
CA GLU A 24 6.51 2.28 10.71
C GLU A 24 6.52 2.96 9.35
N LEU A 25 5.79 2.40 8.41
CA LEU A 25 5.70 2.99 7.08
C LEU A 25 5.04 4.36 7.13
N ALA A 26 4.01 4.50 7.97
CA ALA A 26 3.34 5.78 8.13
C ALA A 26 4.32 6.85 8.61
N ALA A 27 5.18 6.50 9.54
CA ALA A 27 6.17 7.43 10.05
C ALA A 27 7.13 7.86 8.94
N HIS A 28 7.53 6.93 8.10
CA HIS A 28 8.43 7.24 6.98
C HIS A 28 7.77 8.18 5.98
N LEU A 29 6.49 7.99 5.75
CA LEU A 29 5.77 8.79 4.79
C LEU A 29 5.23 10.10 5.36
N GLY A 30 5.31 10.26 6.68
CA GLY A 30 4.79 11.46 7.31
C GLY A 30 3.27 11.52 7.33
N ILE A 31 2.62 10.38 7.38
CA ILE A 31 1.16 10.30 7.41
C ILE A 31 0.75 9.40 8.57
N THR A 32 -0.55 9.32 8.82
CA THR A 32 -1.04 8.50 9.91
C THR A 32 -1.10 7.03 9.49
N GLN A 33 -1.13 6.15 10.50
CA GLN A 33 -1.27 4.74 10.24
C GLN A 33 -2.60 4.44 9.55
N GLN A 34 -3.65 5.18 9.91
CA GLN A 34 -4.94 5.00 9.27
C GLN A 34 -4.86 5.32 7.79
N ALA A 35 -4.08 6.34 7.43
CA ALA A 35 -3.92 6.68 6.03
C ALA A 35 -3.25 5.56 5.26
N VAL A 36 -2.25 4.92 5.87
CA VAL A 36 -1.59 3.78 5.24
C VAL A 36 -2.57 2.63 5.04
N SER A 37 -3.38 2.35 6.06
CA SER A 37 -4.37 1.28 5.98
C SER A 37 -5.36 1.54 4.86
N ARG A 38 -5.82 2.77 4.73
CA ARG A 38 -6.76 3.11 3.69
C ARG A 38 -6.16 2.94 2.31
N ARG A 39 -4.92 3.35 2.15
CA ARG A 39 -4.22 3.19 0.87
C ARG A 39 -4.06 1.71 0.54
N LYS A 40 -3.70 0.92 1.55
CA LYS A 40 -3.54 -0.51 1.35
C LYS A 40 -4.84 -1.14 0.88
N ILE A 41 -5.94 -0.81 1.53
CA ILE A 41 -7.23 -1.37 1.16
C ILE A 41 -7.61 -0.97 -0.26
N ARG A 42 -7.37 0.28 -0.62
CA ARG A 42 -7.67 0.75 -1.97
C ARG A 42 -6.87 -0.02 -3.01
N ILE A 43 -5.59 -0.23 -2.74
CA ILE A 43 -4.73 -0.94 -3.67
C ILE A 43 -5.18 -2.39 -3.81
N LEU A 44 -5.50 -3.03 -2.69
CA LEU A 44 -5.95 -4.40 -2.73
C LEU A 44 -7.26 -4.55 -3.50
N ARG A 45 -8.13 -3.56 -3.41
CA ARG A 45 -9.36 -3.57 -4.18
C ARG A 45 -9.08 -3.51 -5.67
N LYS A 46 -8.12 -2.69 -6.07
CA LYS A 46 -7.75 -2.60 -7.46
C LYS A 46 -7.23 -3.93 -7.98
N LEU A 47 -6.37 -4.56 -7.21
CA LEU A 47 -5.81 -5.85 -7.60
C LEU A 47 -6.88 -6.92 -7.67
N ARG A 48 -7.79 -6.89 -6.71
CA ARG A 48 -8.86 -7.87 -6.66
C ARG A 48 -9.77 -7.74 -7.87
N LYS A 49 -10.07 -6.51 -8.23
CA LYS A 49 -10.91 -6.26 -9.37
C LYS A 49 -10.29 -6.79 -10.65
N LYS A 50 -8.98 -6.69 -10.73
CA LYS A 50 -8.27 -7.10 -11.92
C LYS A 50 -8.24 -8.62 -12.06
N ILE A 51 -8.21 -9.32 -10.95
CA ILE A 51 -8.17 -10.77 -10.95
C ILE A 51 -9.51 -11.35 -11.35
N GLU A 52 -10.57 -10.68 -10.98
CA GLU A 52 -11.90 -11.12 -11.38
C GLU A 52 -12.18 -10.81 -12.83
#